data_a14adda6e64bba6337f4979d482a68fb
#
_entry.id   a14adda6e64bba6337f4979d482a68fb
#
_cell.length_a   1.000
_cell.length_b   1.000
_cell.length_c   1.000
_cell.angle_alpha   90.00
_cell.angle_beta   90.00
_cell.angle_gamma   90.00
#
_symmetry.space_group_name_H-M   'P 1'
#
loop_
_entity.id
_entity.type
_entity.pdbx_description
1 polymer ?
#
loop_
_entity_poly.entity_id
_entity_poly.type
_entity_poly.pdbx_seq_one_letter_code
_entity_poly.pdbx_strand_id
1 'polypeptide(L)'
;GNVEGWLAPGTYDVTEKATPKDLVKQMVSRTVTQLKDLKVPKEDYHAVLTKASIIEREVNDSRYYGQVARVIENRLAQTNGETHGLLQMDSTVQYGLGRFGGIPNSTELADSNNAYNTYVHQGLPPGPIGSPSEEAIKAVLNPPAGSWLYFVTVNLETGETLFSSTSEEQKANTKKLDEYCKKNEEICNGGKKKSG
;
A
#
# COMPACT_ATOMS: atom_id res chain seq x y z
N GLY A 1 -5.36 13.03 18.33
CA GLY A 1 -5.71 12.16 17.18
C GLY A 1 -4.46 11.74 16.45
N ASN A 2 -4.47 10.57 15.86
CA ASN A 2 -3.37 10.11 15.02
C ASN A 2 -3.33 10.94 13.74
N VAL A 3 -2.15 11.45 13.36
CA VAL A 3 -1.93 12.24 12.14
C VAL A 3 -1.40 11.38 10.98
N GLU A 4 -1.31 10.05 11.16
CA GLU A 4 -0.88 9.13 10.10
C GLU A 4 -1.78 9.26 8.88
N GLY A 5 -1.17 9.33 7.71
CA GLY A 5 -1.87 9.57 6.44
C GLY A 5 -2.25 11.03 6.15
N TRP A 6 -2.17 11.92 7.15
CA TRP A 6 -2.56 13.32 7.00
C TRP A 6 -1.40 14.28 6.77
N LEU A 7 -0.16 13.80 6.82
CA LEU A 7 1.03 14.62 6.63
C LEU A 7 1.45 14.58 5.15
N ALA A 8 0.96 15.51 4.32
CA ALA A 8 1.29 15.53 2.90
C ALA A 8 2.82 15.55 2.71
N PRO A 9 3.37 14.65 1.88
CA PRO A 9 4.79 14.69 1.54
C PRO A 9 5.10 15.93 0.68
N GLY A 10 6.33 16.46 0.80
CA GLY A 10 6.79 17.59 -0.01
C GLY A 10 7.75 18.51 0.72
N THR A 11 8.13 19.59 0.02
CA THR A 11 8.96 20.67 0.58
C THR A 11 8.07 21.71 1.23
N TYR A 12 8.51 22.22 2.37
CA TYR A 12 7.80 23.23 3.15
C TYR A 12 8.76 24.37 3.51
N ASP A 13 8.33 25.59 3.27
CA ASP A 13 9.04 26.79 3.71
C ASP A 13 8.78 26.99 5.20
N VAL A 14 9.85 27.00 5.99
CA VAL A 14 9.79 27.15 7.44
C VAL A 14 10.52 28.44 7.82
N THR A 15 9.84 29.37 8.45
CA THR A 15 10.47 30.57 8.99
C THR A 15 11.24 30.24 10.28
N GLU A 16 12.25 31.06 10.62
CA GLU A 16 13.03 30.88 11.86
C GLU A 16 12.19 30.82 13.15
N LYS A 17 10.99 31.40 13.12
CA LYS A 17 10.05 31.43 14.25
C LYS A 17 9.01 30.32 14.24
N ALA A 18 8.99 29.47 13.18
CA ALA A 18 8.02 28.40 13.06
C ALA A 18 8.29 27.30 14.09
N THR A 19 7.23 26.83 14.70
CA THR A 19 7.26 25.69 15.63
C THR A 19 7.02 24.38 14.88
N PRO A 20 7.44 23.21 15.41
CA PRO A 20 7.06 21.90 14.86
C PRO A 20 5.54 21.75 14.65
N LYS A 21 4.74 22.35 15.53
CA LYS A 21 3.28 22.34 15.44
C LYS A 21 2.78 23.11 14.21
N ASP A 22 3.44 24.19 13.83
CA ASP A 22 3.06 24.96 12.64
C ASP A 22 3.37 24.19 11.37
N LEU A 23 4.49 23.45 11.33
CA LEU A 23 4.82 22.57 10.22
C LEU A 23 3.78 21.44 10.09
N VAL A 24 3.45 20.75 11.18
CA VAL A 24 2.42 19.70 11.16
C VAL A 24 1.08 20.25 10.67
N LYS A 25 0.68 21.46 11.08
CA LYS A 25 -0.54 22.11 10.59
C LYS A 25 -0.47 22.38 9.09
N GLN A 26 0.67 22.83 8.56
CA GLN A 26 0.85 23.05 7.12
C GLN A 26 0.69 21.74 6.34
N MET A 27 1.33 20.68 6.81
CA MET A 27 1.27 19.35 6.19
C MET A 27 -0.18 18.80 6.16
N VAL A 28 -0.90 18.87 7.29
CA VAL A 28 -2.31 18.47 7.37
C VAL A 28 -3.20 19.34 6.48
N SER A 29 -3.00 20.66 6.51
CA SER A 29 -3.77 21.58 5.68
C SER A 29 -3.60 21.30 4.20
N ARG A 30 -2.38 20.94 3.77
CA ARG A 30 -2.09 20.54 2.38
C ARG A 30 -2.86 19.30 1.98
N THR A 31 -2.87 18.24 2.82
CA THR A 31 -3.67 17.03 2.57
C THR A 31 -5.16 17.37 2.44
N VAL A 32 -5.70 18.18 3.36
CA VAL A 32 -7.11 18.58 3.30
C VAL A 32 -7.42 19.39 2.04
N THR A 33 -6.52 20.28 1.61
CA THR A 33 -6.66 21.04 0.36
C THR A 33 -6.65 20.11 -0.85
N GLN A 34 -5.69 19.19 -0.94
CA GLN A 34 -5.63 18.19 -2.02
C GLN A 34 -6.94 17.36 -2.13
N LEU A 35 -7.46 16.88 -1.00
CA LEU A 35 -8.71 16.11 -1.00
C LEU A 35 -9.91 16.97 -1.45
N LYS A 36 -9.97 18.24 -1.05
CA LYS A 36 -11.02 19.19 -1.51
C LYS A 36 -10.91 19.48 -3.00
N ASP A 37 -9.72 19.75 -3.51
CA ASP A 37 -9.49 20.06 -4.91
C ASP A 37 -9.83 18.86 -5.80
N LEU A 38 -9.61 17.66 -5.30
CA LEU A 38 -10.02 16.39 -5.91
C LEU A 38 -11.52 16.07 -5.69
N LYS A 39 -12.28 16.97 -5.02
CA LYS A 39 -13.73 16.82 -4.76
C LYS A 39 -14.10 15.57 -3.97
N VAL A 40 -13.21 15.09 -3.12
CA VAL A 40 -13.50 13.96 -2.24
C VAL A 40 -14.52 14.39 -1.17
N PRO A 41 -15.62 13.66 -0.94
CA PRO A 41 -16.51 13.91 0.19
C PRO A 41 -15.76 13.81 1.51
N LYS A 42 -16.06 14.68 2.47
CA LYS A 42 -15.32 14.72 3.74
C LYS A 42 -15.41 13.41 4.53
N GLU A 43 -16.53 12.74 4.46
CA GLU A 43 -16.77 11.42 5.04
C GLU A 43 -15.87 10.33 4.50
N ASP A 44 -15.39 10.48 3.25
CA ASP A 44 -14.55 9.50 2.57
C ASP A 44 -13.05 9.74 2.77
N TYR A 45 -12.64 10.87 3.36
CA TYR A 45 -11.23 11.25 3.53
C TYR A 45 -10.40 10.14 4.16
N HIS A 46 -10.91 9.55 5.25
CA HIS A 46 -10.20 8.51 5.98
C HIS A 46 -10.02 7.25 5.13
N ALA A 47 -11.06 6.78 4.45
CA ALA A 47 -11.02 5.60 3.60
C ALA A 47 -10.10 5.80 2.39
N VAL A 48 -10.15 6.99 1.76
CA VAL A 48 -9.30 7.35 0.62
C VAL A 48 -7.83 7.38 1.05
N LEU A 49 -7.49 8.04 2.16
CA LEU A 49 -6.12 8.10 2.67
C LEU A 49 -5.61 6.72 3.09
N THR A 50 -6.46 5.88 3.67
CA THR A 50 -6.11 4.50 4.04
C THR A 50 -5.75 3.69 2.81
N LYS A 51 -6.59 3.66 1.78
CA LYS A 51 -6.31 2.96 0.51
C LYS A 51 -5.04 3.50 -0.16
N ALA A 52 -4.91 4.81 -0.27
CA ALA A 52 -3.76 5.45 -0.90
C ALA A 52 -2.44 5.13 -0.19
N SER A 53 -2.45 5.08 1.16
CA SER A 53 -1.27 4.72 1.94
C SER A 53 -0.84 3.26 1.75
N ILE A 54 -1.80 2.34 1.52
CA ILE A 54 -1.52 0.95 1.19
C ILE A 54 -0.86 0.88 -0.19
N ILE A 55 -1.44 1.53 -1.21
CA ILE A 55 -0.90 1.56 -2.58
C ILE A 55 0.56 2.03 -2.58
N GLU A 56 0.85 3.13 -1.90
CA GLU A 56 2.19 3.71 -1.79
C GLU A 56 3.21 2.74 -1.20
N ARG A 57 2.76 1.83 -0.35
CA ARG A 57 3.62 0.86 0.33
C ARG A 57 3.75 -0.49 -0.38
N GLU A 58 2.81 -0.82 -1.26
CA GLU A 58 2.80 -2.10 -1.98
C GLU A 58 3.63 -2.06 -3.26
N VAL A 59 3.69 -0.92 -3.95
CA VAL A 59 4.45 -0.79 -5.20
C VAL A 59 5.25 0.51 -5.23
N ASN A 60 6.50 0.40 -5.68
CA ASN A 60 7.41 1.55 -5.78
C ASN A 60 7.21 2.37 -7.06
N ASP A 61 6.47 1.83 -8.04
CA ASP A 61 6.28 2.45 -9.34
C ASP A 61 4.84 2.97 -9.48
N SER A 62 4.70 4.29 -9.52
CA SER A 62 3.40 4.95 -9.60
C SER A 62 2.59 4.60 -10.86
N ARG A 63 3.24 4.05 -11.90
CA ARG A 63 2.55 3.53 -13.11
C ARG A 63 1.53 2.44 -12.77
N TYR A 64 1.72 1.73 -11.66
CA TYR A 64 0.85 0.63 -11.23
C TYR A 64 -0.15 1.01 -10.13
N TYR A 65 -0.11 2.22 -9.61
CA TYR A 65 -1.01 2.67 -8.53
C TYR A 65 -2.48 2.44 -8.87
N GLY A 66 -2.89 2.76 -10.09
CA GLY A 66 -4.27 2.57 -10.52
C GLY A 66 -4.71 1.10 -10.52
N GLN A 67 -3.87 0.18 -11.01
CA GLN A 67 -4.19 -1.25 -11.02
C GLN A 67 -4.21 -1.81 -9.59
N VAL A 68 -3.29 -1.40 -8.69
CA VAL A 68 -3.33 -1.81 -7.28
C VAL A 68 -4.58 -1.26 -6.60
N ALA A 69 -4.99 -0.01 -6.89
CA ALA A 69 -6.26 0.53 -6.43
C ALA A 69 -7.45 -0.34 -6.88
N ARG A 70 -7.45 -0.79 -8.14
CA ARG A 70 -8.47 -1.70 -8.66
C ARG A 70 -8.48 -3.04 -7.94
N VAL A 71 -7.32 -3.62 -7.65
CA VAL A 71 -7.24 -4.86 -6.85
C VAL A 71 -7.86 -4.67 -5.48
N ILE A 72 -7.55 -3.56 -4.79
CA ILE A 72 -8.14 -3.24 -3.48
C ILE A 72 -9.67 -3.16 -3.59
N GLU A 73 -10.22 -2.42 -4.56
CA GLU A 73 -11.67 -2.30 -4.76
C GLU A 73 -12.32 -3.66 -5.05
N ASN A 74 -11.71 -4.46 -5.93
CA ASN A 74 -12.23 -5.77 -6.29
C ASN A 74 -12.25 -6.72 -5.08
N ARG A 75 -11.19 -6.74 -4.26
CA ARG A 75 -11.14 -7.56 -3.05
C ARG A 75 -12.16 -7.12 -2.02
N LEU A 76 -12.31 -5.81 -1.78
CA LEU A 76 -13.32 -5.28 -0.84
C LEU A 76 -14.75 -5.61 -1.28
N ALA A 77 -15.02 -5.64 -2.59
CA ALA A 77 -16.35 -5.97 -3.13
C ALA A 77 -16.68 -7.47 -3.08
N GLN A 78 -15.68 -8.34 -2.99
CA GLN A 78 -15.86 -9.81 -3.09
C GLN A 78 -15.86 -10.50 -1.71
N THR A 79 -16.80 -10.15 -0.84
CA THR A 79 -16.89 -10.77 0.50
C THR A 79 -17.14 -12.29 0.46
N ASN A 80 -17.79 -12.79 -0.57
CA ASN A 80 -18.05 -14.21 -0.82
C ASN A 80 -17.19 -14.79 -1.97
N GLY A 81 -16.25 -14.02 -2.49
CA GLY A 81 -15.34 -14.43 -3.57
C GLY A 81 -14.07 -15.11 -3.07
N GLU A 82 -13.11 -15.29 -3.97
CA GLU A 82 -11.86 -16.02 -3.73
C GLU A 82 -11.01 -15.43 -2.59
N THR A 83 -11.06 -14.10 -2.40
CA THR A 83 -10.31 -13.41 -1.35
C THR A 83 -11.12 -13.15 -0.08
N HIS A 84 -12.42 -13.49 -0.07
CA HIS A 84 -13.31 -13.33 1.08
C HIS A 84 -13.34 -11.90 1.66
N GLY A 85 -13.13 -10.87 0.86
CA GLY A 85 -13.06 -9.48 1.34
C GLY A 85 -11.76 -9.12 2.09
N LEU A 86 -10.78 -10.02 2.10
CA LEU A 86 -9.48 -9.81 2.72
C LEU A 86 -8.53 -9.10 1.75
N LEU A 87 -7.87 -8.05 2.19
CA LEU A 87 -6.88 -7.35 1.36
C LEU A 87 -5.57 -8.11 1.24
N GLN A 88 -5.15 -8.84 2.28
CA GLN A 88 -3.93 -9.65 2.29
C GLN A 88 -2.68 -8.88 1.82
N MET A 89 -2.46 -7.72 2.45
CA MET A 89 -1.35 -6.82 2.14
C MET A 89 -0.29 -6.90 3.25
N ASP A 90 0.93 -7.32 2.89
CA ASP A 90 2.04 -7.46 3.84
C ASP A 90 2.36 -6.15 4.56
N SER A 91 2.28 -5.04 3.83
CA SER A 91 2.54 -3.70 4.35
C SER A 91 1.66 -3.34 5.54
N THR A 92 0.41 -3.80 5.56
CA THR A 92 -0.53 -3.56 6.66
C THR A 92 -0.13 -4.35 7.91
N VAL A 93 0.27 -5.62 7.74
CA VAL A 93 0.77 -6.46 8.85
C VAL A 93 2.03 -5.85 9.46
N GLN A 94 2.99 -5.45 8.61
CA GLN A 94 4.23 -4.81 9.02
C GLN A 94 3.98 -3.54 9.83
N TYR A 95 3.05 -2.69 9.36
CA TYR A 95 2.68 -1.46 10.07
C TYR A 95 2.15 -1.75 11.47
N GLY A 96 1.23 -2.71 11.60
CA GLY A 96 0.69 -3.10 12.91
C GLY A 96 1.74 -3.70 13.86
N LEU A 97 2.82 -4.28 13.31
CA LEU A 97 3.99 -4.74 14.07
C LEU A 97 5.01 -3.64 14.38
N GLY A 98 4.75 -2.39 13.96
CA GLY A 98 5.65 -1.25 14.17
C GLY A 98 6.95 -1.33 13.38
N ARG A 99 6.99 -2.03 12.25
CA ARG A 99 8.18 -2.17 11.41
C ARG A 99 7.94 -1.79 9.95
N PHE A 100 9.03 -1.47 9.25
CA PHE A 100 9.02 -1.14 7.83
C PHE A 100 9.90 -2.15 7.08
N GLY A 101 9.26 -2.91 6.16
CA GLY A 101 9.94 -3.89 5.33
C GLY A 101 10.10 -5.28 5.98
N GLY A 102 10.65 -6.20 5.22
CA GLY A 102 10.69 -7.63 5.51
C GLY A 102 9.41 -8.34 5.03
N ILE A 103 9.42 -9.64 5.06
CA ILE A 103 8.26 -10.48 4.73
C ILE A 103 7.67 -10.98 6.06
N PRO A 104 6.36 -10.80 6.31
CA PRO A 104 5.71 -11.38 7.48
C PRO A 104 5.81 -12.90 7.45
N ASN A 105 6.12 -13.51 8.58
CA ASN A 105 6.12 -14.97 8.72
C ASN A 105 4.70 -15.52 8.95
N SER A 106 4.54 -16.85 8.91
CA SER A 106 3.23 -17.49 9.03
C SER A 106 2.50 -17.17 10.34
N THR A 107 3.23 -17.01 11.44
CA THR A 107 2.65 -16.65 12.76
C THR A 107 2.14 -15.21 12.73
N GLU A 108 2.89 -14.28 12.15
CA GLU A 108 2.50 -12.89 12.01
C GLU A 108 1.29 -12.71 11.08
N LEU A 109 1.23 -13.50 9.98
CA LEU A 109 0.08 -13.51 9.07
C LEU A 109 -1.20 -14.09 9.70
N ALA A 110 -1.06 -14.95 10.72
CA ALA A 110 -2.18 -15.54 11.44
C ALA A 110 -2.57 -14.75 12.72
N ASP A 111 -1.83 -13.70 13.08
CA ASP A 111 -2.07 -12.93 14.31
C ASP A 111 -3.31 -12.06 14.19
N SER A 112 -4.39 -12.46 14.86
CA SER A 112 -5.64 -11.69 14.93
C SER A 112 -5.61 -10.55 15.95
N ASN A 113 -4.59 -10.45 16.81
CA ASN A 113 -4.42 -9.32 17.72
C ASN A 113 -3.84 -8.08 17.03
N ASN A 114 -3.20 -8.26 15.88
CA ASN A 114 -2.77 -7.15 15.05
C ASN A 114 -3.97 -6.59 14.27
N ALA A 115 -4.54 -5.48 14.75
CA ALA A 115 -5.72 -4.84 14.14
C ALA A 115 -5.50 -4.39 12.67
N TYR A 116 -4.25 -4.25 12.23
CA TYR A 116 -3.89 -3.92 10.84
C TYR A 116 -3.68 -5.16 9.96
N ASN A 117 -3.85 -6.38 10.50
CA ASN A 117 -3.63 -7.60 9.73
C ASN A 117 -4.78 -7.89 8.76
N THR A 118 -4.62 -7.49 7.53
CA THR A 118 -5.60 -7.69 6.45
C THR A 118 -5.64 -9.11 5.88
N TYR A 119 -4.87 -10.06 6.45
CA TYR A 119 -5.00 -11.50 6.17
C TYR A 119 -6.07 -12.16 7.02
N VAL A 120 -6.44 -11.56 8.16
CA VAL A 120 -7.43 -12.12 9.09
C VAL A 120 -8.63 -11.20 9.31
N HIS A 121 -8.48 -9.90 9.09
CA HIS A 121 -9.55 -8.91 9.21
C HIS A 121 -10.04 -8.47 7.82
N GLN A 122 -11.33 -8.65 7.57
CA GLN A 122 -11.97 -8.19 6.34
C GLN A 122 -12.05 -6.66 6.27
N GLY A 123 -12.06 -6.12 5.06
CA GLY A 123 -12.20 -4.70 4.84
C GLY A 123 -10.89 -3.92 4.94
N LEU A 124 -11.01 -2.61 5.14
CA LEU A 124 -9.86 -1.73 5.35
C LEU A 124 -9.31 -1.88 6.77
N PRO A 125 -7.98 -1.71 6.98
CA PRO A 125 -7.43 -1.60 8.31
C PRO A 125 -7.95 -0.36 9.02
N PRO A 126 -7.70 -0.19 10.34
CA PRO A 126 -8.25 0.91 11.15
C PRO A 126 -7.88 2.31 10.65
N GLY A 127 -6.84 2.46 9.85
CA GLY A 127 -6.43 3.74 9.31
C GLY A 127 -5.23 3.66 8.37
N PRO A 128 -4.75 4.81 7.88
CA PRO A 128 -3.58 4.89 7.02
C PRO A 128 -2.34 4.27 7.66
N ILE A 129 -1.47 3.71 6.82
CA ILE A 129 -0.19 3.07 7.20
C ILE A 129 1.04 3.86 6.73
N GLY A 130 0.83 5.10 6.33
CA GLY A 130 1.84 6.05 5.87
C GLY A 130 1.18 7.28 5.27
N SER A 131 1.99 8.25 4.88
CA SER A 131 1.53 9.49 4.24
C SER A 131 1.54 9.33 2.72
N PRO A 132 0.37 9.20 2.07
CA PRO A 132 0.30 8.95 0.64
C PRO A 132 0.65 10.20 -0.20
N SER A 133 1.17 9.97 -1.39
CA SER A 133 1.34 10.99 -2.43
C SER A 133 -0.01 11.38 -3.04
N GLU A 134 -0.04 12.52 -3.74
CA GLU A 134 -1.22 12.95 -4.47
C GLU A 134 -1.56 11.98 -5.62
N GLU A 135 -0.54 11.37 -6.23
CA GLU A 135 -0.69 10.34 -7.26
C GLU A 135 -1.41 9.11 -6.72
N ALA A 136 -1.07 8.64 -5.53
CA ALA A 136 -1.75 7.52 -4.89
C ALA A 136 -3.20 7.85 -4.54
N ILE A 137 -3.48 9.07 -4.08
CA ILE A 137 -4.84 9.55 -3.82
C ILE A 137 -5.66 9.57 -5.13
N LYS A 138 -5.10 10.11 -6.22
CA LYS A 138 -5.76 10.13 -7.54
C LYS A 138 -6.04 8.73 -8.07
N ALA A 139 -5.12 7.78 -7.84
CA ALA A 139 -5.30 6.38 -8.24
C ALA A 139 -6.47 5.72 -7.51
N VAL A 140 -6.66 5.99 -6.22
CA VAL A 140 -7.83 5.52 -5.46
C VAL A 140 -9.14 6.05 -6.03
N LEU A 141 -9.16 7.32 -6.45
CA LEU A 141 -10.38 7.97 -6.93
C LEU A 141 -10.79 7.52 -8.34
N ASN A 142 -9.85 7.12 -9.17
CA ASN A 142 -10.08 6.76 -10.56
C ASN A 142 -9.34 5.47 -10.95
N PRO A 143 -9.62 4.33 -10.30
CA PRO A 143 -8.98 3.08 -10.65
C PRO A 143 -9.44 2.63 -12.05
N PRO A 144 -8.53 2.13 -12.92
CA PRO A 144 -8.89 1.65 -14.25
C PRO A 144 -9.86 0.45 -14.14
N ALA A 145 -10.62 0.21 -15.20
CA ALA A 145 -11.43 -1.02 -15.29
C ALA A 145 -10.54 -2.25 -15.33
N GLY A 146 -10.94 -3.32 -14.63
CA GLY A 146 -10.21 -4.58 -14.58
C GLY A 146 -10.79 -5.54 -13.55
N SER A 147 -10.50 -6.83 -13.74
CA SER A 147 -10.97 -7.92 -12.86
C SER A 147 -9.86 -8.47 -11.94
N TRP A 148 -8.75 -7.77 -11.83
CA TRP A 148 -7.59 -8.23 -11.08
C TRP A 148 -7.89 -8.37 -9.59
N LEU A 149 -7.43 -9.48 -9.03
CA LEU A 149 -7.48 -9.79 -7.60
C LEU A 149 -6.07 -9.91 -6.99
N TYR A 150 -5.05 -10.06 -7.82
CA TYR A 150 -3.67 -10.30 -7.40
C TYR A 150 -2.69 -9.46 -8.21
N PHE A 151 -1.52 -9.25 -7.64
CA PHE A 151 -0.37 -8.67 -8.32
C PHE A 151 0.93 -9.21 -7.73
N VAL A 152 2.00 -9.14 -8.47
CA VAL A 152 3.35 -9.45 -8.01
C VAL A 152 4.38 -8.69 -8.85
N THR A 153 5.37 -8.09 -8.20
CA THR A 153 6.50 -7.47 -8.89
C THR A 153 7.46 -8.58 -9.31
N VAL A 154 7.61 -8.78 -10.61
CA VAL A 154 8.40 -9.88 -11.19
C VAL A 154 9.84 -9.50 -11.53
N ASN A 155 10.15 -8.20 -11.51
CA ASN A 155 11.50 -7.67 -11.69
C ASN A 155 11.71 -6.52 -10.68
N LEU A 156 12.57 -6.74 -9.69
CA LEU A 156 12.78 -5.80 -8.59
C LEU A 156 13.64 -4.58 -8.98
N GLU A 157 14.38 -4.65 -10.12
CA GLU A 157 15.17 -3.52 -10.62
C GLU A 157 14.31 -2.55 -11.42
N THR A 158 13.45 -3.07 -12.29
CA THR A 158 12.59 -2.24 -13.16
C THR A 158 11.25 -1.90 -12.51
N GLY A 159 10.89 -2.58 -11.42
CA GLY A 159 9.58 -2.49 -10.78
C GLY A 159 8.46 -3.13 -11.59
N GLU A 160 8.76 -3.95 -12.63
CA GLU A 160 7.74 -4.60 -13.45
C GLU A 160 6.81 -5.44 -12.58
N THR A 161 5.52 -5.09 -12.62
CA THR A 161 4.48 -5.72 -11.81
C THR A 161 3.42 -6.32 -12.73
N LEU A 162 3.07 -7.57 -12.49
CA LEU A 162 2.04 -8.30 -13.22
C LEU A 162 0.79 -8.44 -12.35
N PHE A 163 -0.36 -8.37 -13.00
CA PHE A 163 -1.68 -8.46 -12.39
C PHE A 163 -2.39 -9.71 -12.89
N SER A 164 -3.20 -10.32 -12.03
CA SER A 164 -3.95 -11.54 -12.34
C SER A 164 -5.33 -11.54 -11.68
N SER A 165 -6.28 -12.22 -12.32
CA SER A 165 -7.67 -12.32 -11.87
C SER A 165 -7.95 -13.62 -11.12
N THR A 166 -7.09 -14.63 -11.27
CA THR A 166 -7.23 -15.95 -10.64
C THR A 166 -5.96 -16.35 -9.90
N SER A 167 -6.09 -17.29 -8.94
CA SER A 167 -4.93 -17.80 -8.20
C SER A 167 -4.00 -18.63 -9.07
N GLU A 168 -4.51 -19.28 -10.13
CA GLU A 168 -3.67 -19.99 -11.10
C GLU A 168 -2.77 -19.04 -11.88
N GLU A 169 -3.32 -17.93 -12.38
CA GLU A 169 -2.54 -16.87 -13.05
C GLU A 169 -1.51 -16.28 -12.10
N GLN A 170 -1.90 -16.03 -10.84
CA GLN A 170 -0.99 -15.51 -9.82
C GLN A 170 0.17 -16.48 -9.54
N LYS A 171 -0.07 -17.77 -9.43
CA LYS A 171 0.97 -18.80 -9.27
C LYS A 171 1.94 -18.79 -10.47
N ALA A 172 1.42 -18.62 -11.68
CA ALA A 172 2.27 -18.52 -12.88
C ALA A 172 3.14 -17.25 -12.86
N ASN A 173 2.58 -16.12 -12.40
CA ASN A 173 3.35 -14.88 -12.27
C ASN A 173 4.38 -14.96 -11.12
N THR A 174 4.04 -15.59 -10.00
CA THR A 174 4.99 -15.80 -8.88
C THR A 174 6.20 -16.63 -9.31
N LYS A 175 6.01 -17.65 -10.19
CA LYS A 175 7.14 -18.41 -10.75
C LYS A 175 8.12 -17.53 -11.52
N LYS A 176 7.65 -16.47 -12.21
CA LYS A 176 8.55 -15.53 -12.90
C LYS A 176 9.41 -14.74 -11.91
N LEU A 177 8.84 -14.33 -10.77
CA LEU A 177 9.62 -13.72 -9.68
C LEU A 177 10.65 -14.72 -9.13
N ASP A 178 10.27 -15.99 -8.89
CA ASP A 178 11.18 -17.02 -8.40
C ASP A 178 12.35 -17.25 -9.39
N GLU A 179 12.06 -17.26 -10.68
CA GLU A 179 13.09 -17.38 -11.73
C GLU A 179 14.00 -16.15 -11.81
N TYR A 180 13.43 -14.97 -11.65
CA TYR A 180 14.21 -13.72 -11.54
C TYR A 180 15.12 -13.76 -10.32
N CYS A 181 14.60 -14.14 -9.16
CA CYS A 181 15.37 -14.19 -7.92
C CYS A 181 16.47 -15.25 -7.91
N LYS A 182 16.27 -16.39 -8.60
CA LYS A 182 17.35 -17.39 -8.82
C LYS A 182 18.54 -16.83 -9.60
N LYS A 183 18.29 -15.89 -10.50
CA LYS A 183 19.32 -15.24 -11.32
C LYS A 183 19.92 -13.99 -10.64
N ASN A 184 19.21 -13.41 -9.68
CA ASN A 184 19.52 -12.13 -9.04
C ASN A 184 19.43 -12.24 -7.50
N GLU A 185 20.08 -13.27 -6.93
CA GLU A 185 19.97 -13.57 -5.47
C GLU A 185 20.33 -12.38 -4.58
N GLU A 186 21.34 -11.59 -4.95
CA GLU A 186 21.78 -10.43 -4.17
C GLU A 186 20.66 -9.37 -4.06
N ILE A 187 19.93 -9.13 -5.15
CA ILE A 187 18.83 -8.16 -5.19
C ILE A 187 17.67 -8.65 -4.34
N CYS A 188 17.25 -9.91 -4.51
CA CYS A 188 16.12 -10.48 -3.79
C CYS A 188 16.40 -10.67 -2.29
N ASN A 189 17.66 -10.85 -1.88
CA ASN A 189 18.07 -10.97 -0.48
C ASN A 189 18.42 -9.62 0.17
N GLY A 190 18.07 -8.49 -0.46
CA GLY A 190 18.33 -7.16 0.08
C GLY A 190 19.82 -6.83 0.23
N GLY A 191 20.68 -7.33 -0.67
CA GLY A 191 22.12 -7.09 -0.65
C GLY A 191 22.87 -7.78 0.49
N LYS A 192 22.21 -8.65 1.25
CA LYS A 192 22.90 -9.48 2.26
C LYS A 192 23.68 -10.58 1.54
N LYS A 193 25.00 -10.38 1.37
CA LYS A 193 25.93 -11.49 1.02
C LYS A 193 25.69 -12.62 2.02
N LYS A 194 25.48 -13.86 1.52
CA LYS A 194 25.65 -15.04 2.36
C LYS A 194 27.04 -14.95 2.97
N SER A 195 27.14 -14.66 4.26
CA SER A 195 28.37 -14.92 5.02
C SER A 195 28.60 -16.41 4.97
N GLY A 196 29.63 -16.82 4.21
CA GLY A 196 30.09 -18.18 4.09
C GLY A 196 30.65 -18.71 5.41
#